data_217470a4bb4818210e4a680f2166c22b
#
_entry.id   217470a4bb4818210e4a680f2166c22b
#
_cell.length_a   1.000
_cell.length_b   1.000
_cell.length_c   1.000
_cell.angle_alpha   90.00
_cell.angle_beta   90.00
_cell.angle_gamma   90.00
#
_symmetry.space_group_name_H-M   'P 1'
#
loop_
_entity.id
_entity.type
_entity.pdbx_description
1 polymer ?
#
loop_
_entity_poly.entity_id
_entity_poly.type
_entity_poly.pdbx_seq_one_letter_code
_entity_poly.pdbx_strand_id
1 'polypeptide(L)'
;MNGRRLSKVVADGVRGWRNFVAPPMAYAEVEVQVGDLRTTVRTDRMGVVDVVLDVELEPGWQTATLHVGGQEEHAVMDLYICEPGARIGLVSDIDDTVVVTSLPRPLLAAWNSFVIDEHARTPTPGIAVLLRRIAELEPKAPVLYLSTGAWNVAQTLTRFLGRNLYPLGALLLTSWGPTRDRWFRSGQEHKRVQLERLAEQFPDIQWILVGDDGQHDPEIYAEFAQRHPDRVKAIVIRQLTPSQALLAGGRAEDTRHSTPGIPWCYGPDGATPVSYTHL
;
A
#
# COMPACT_ATOMS: atom_id res chain seq x y z
N MET A 1 21.77 -27.48 -19.24
CA MET A 1 21.14 -26.13 -19.23
C MET A 1 20.50 -25.72 -17.89
N ASN A 2 20.77 -26.42 -16.77
CA ASN A 2 20.08 -26.21 -15.48
C ASN A 2 20.86 -25.38 -14.43
N GLY A 3 22.14 -25.07 -14.65
CA GLY A 3 22.95 -24.38 -13.64
C GLY A 3 22.68 -22.85 -13.52
N ARG A 4 22.25 -22.20 -14.59
CA ARG A 4 22.00 -20.73 -14.58
C ARG A 4 20.68 -20.30 -13.89
N ARG A 5 19.67 -21.17 -13.85
CA ARG A 5 18.40 -20.88 -13.17
C ARG A 5 18.54 -20.96 -11.65
N LEU A 6 19.25 -21.97 -11.16
CA LEU A 6 19.49 -22.16 -9.72
C LEU A 6 20.35 -21.03 -9.12
N SER A 7 21.39 -20.57 -9.84
CA SER A 7 22.22 -19.47 -9.37
C SER A 7 21.48 -18.12 -9.30
N LYS A 8 20.52 -17.89 -10.20
CA LYS A 8 19.70 -16.67 -10.19
C LYS A 8 18.69 -16.66 -9.03
N VAL A 9 18.04 -17.77 -8.77
CA VAL A 9 17.09 -17.95 -7.65
C VAL A 9 17.79 -17.77 -6.30
N VAL A 10 18.99 -18.36 -6.13
CA VAL A 10 19.80 -18.20 -4.91
C VAL A 10 20.27 -16.76 -4.76
N ALA A 11 20.69 -16.09 -5.85
CA ALA A 11 21.15 -14.70 -5.78
C ALA A 11 20.02 -13.72 -5.47
N ASP A 12 18.80 -13.98 -5.95
CA ASP A 12 17.62 -13.15 -5.65
C ASP A 12 17.11 -13.40 -4.22
N GLY A 13 17.16 -14.62 -3.74
CA GLY A 13 16.90 -14.97 -2.34
C GLY A 13 17.90 -14.31 -1.37
N VAL A 14 19.17 -14.31 -1.70
CA VAL A 14 20.24 -13.66 -0.90
C VAL A 14 20.08 -12.14 -0.90
N ARG A 15 19.68 -11.52 -2.00
CA ARG A 15 19.39 -10.07 -2.06
C ARG A 15 18.18 -9.69 -1.23
N GLY A 16 17.10 -10.48 -1.32
CA GLY A 16 15.91 -10.29 -0.49
C GLY A 16 16.22 -10.41 1.00
N TRP A 17 17.02 -11.40 1.39
CA TRP A 17 17.42 -11.60 2.78
C TRP A 17 18.29 -10.45 3.33
N ARG A 18 19.20 -9.88 2.53
CA ARG A 18 20.00 -8.72 2.93
C ARG A 18 19.17 -7.48 3.22
N ASN A 19 18.15 -7.17 2.40
CA ASN A 19 17.23 -6.06 2.66
C ASN A 19 16.42 -6.26 3.94
N PHE A 20 16.21 -7.52 4.34
CA PHE A 20 15.52 -7.89 5.55
C PHE A 20 16.34 -7.75 6.82
N VAL A 21 17.63 -7.98 6.74
CA VAL A 21 18.58 -7.97 7.89
C VAL A 21 19.32 -6.65 8.00
N ALA A 22 19.20 -5.75 7.02
CA ALA A 22 19.83 -4.45 7.11
C ALA A 22 19.25 -3.66 8.29
N PRO A 23 20.07 -3.29 9.29
CA PRO A 23 19.58 -2.51 10.41
C PRO A 23 19.12 -1.13 9.92
N PRO A 24 18.03 -0.60 10.47
CA PRO A 24 17.59 0.74 10.13
C PRO A 24 18.65 1.77 10.55
N MET A 25 18.89 2.76 9.71
CA MET A 25 19.76 3.89 10.05
C MET A 25 18.97 4.90 10.88
N ALA A 26 18.87 4.64 12.18
CA ALA A 26 18.12 5.48 13.11
C ALA A 26 18.81 6.84 13.29
N TYR A 27 18.02 7.90 13.26
CA TYR A 27 18.42 9.29 13.50
C TYR A 27 19.55 9.78 12.58
N ALA A 28 19.70 9.16 11.41
CA ALA A 28 20.67 9.57 10.41
C ALA A 28 20.25 10.89 9.75
N GLU A 29 21.24 11.72 9.47
CA GLU A 29 21.03 12.91 8.64
C GLU A 29 21.00 12.50 7.17
N VAL A 30 19.95 12.96 6.49
CA VAL A 30 19.72 12.70 5.07
C VAL A 30 19.56 14.02 4.35
N GLU A 31 20.45 14.30 3.41
CA GLU A 31 20.27 15.41 2.51
C GLU A 31 19.26 15.00 1.43
N VAL A 32 18.20 15.77 1.30
CA VAL A 32 17.13 15.57 0.31
C VAL A 32 17.26 16.68 -0.73
N GLN A 33 17.34 16.27 -1.98
CA GLN A 33 17.26 17.17 -3.12
C GLN A 33 16.04 16.83 -3.95
N VAL A 34 15.13 17.79 -4.12
CA VAL A 34 13.91 17.67 -4.93
C VAL A 34 13.63 18.98 -5.63
N GLY A 35 13.51 18.98 -6.96
CA GLY A 35 13.52 20.23 -7.74
C GLY A 35 14.74 21.07 -7.39
N ASP A 36 14.49 22.34 -7.10
CA ASP A 36 15.53 23.29 -6.69
C ASP A 36 15.78 23.28 -5.17
N LEU A 37 14.95 22.57 -4.40
CA LEU A 37 15.09 22.49 -2.95
C LEU A 37 16.18 21.48 -2.57
N ARG A 38 17.12 21.93 -1.72
CA ARG A 38 18.06 21.08 -1.02
C ARG A 38 17.94 21.33 0.48
N THR A 39 17.66 20.30 1.24
CA THR A 39 17.48 20.39 2.70
C THR A 39 18.00 19.14 3.40
N THR A 40 18.28 19.24 4.68
CA THR A 40 18.69 18.11 5.51
C THR A 40 17.54 17.75 6.45
N VAL A 41 17.17 16.49 6.45
CA VAL A 41 16.15 15.91 7.32
C VAL A 41 16.78 14.80 8.15
N ARG A 42 16.07 14.30 9.15
CA ARG A 42 16.56 13.21 10.00
C ARG A 42 15.60 12.05 9.97
N THR A 43 16.12 10.84 9.84
CA THR A 43 15.32 9.62 9.97
C THR A 43 14.80 9.46 11.40
N ASP A 44 13.68 8.78 11.54
CA ASP A 44 13.19 8.32 12.85
C ASP A 44 14.04 7.14 13.37
N ARG A 45 13.64 6.57 14.52
CA ARG A 45 14.31 5.41 15.12
C ARG A 45 14.29 4.15 14.21
N MET A 46 13.38 4.10 13.24
CA MET A 46 13.23 2.99 12.31
C MET A 46 13.91 3.28 10.95
N GLY A 47 14.62 4.40 10.83
CA GLY A 47 15.32 4.78 9.61
C GLY A 47 14.39 5.35 8.52
N VAL A 48 13.20 5.78 8.86
CA VAL A 48 12.22 6.34 7.93
C VAL A 48 12.23 7.86 8.01
N VAL A 49 12.16 8.52 6.86
CA VAL A 49 11.91 9.96 6.73
C VAL A 49 10.42 10.17 6.43
N ASP A 50 9.74 10.89 7.30
CA ASP A 50 8.37 11.37 7.08
C ASP A 50 8.36 12.87 7.35
N VAL A 51 8.30 13.67 6.28
CA VAL A 51 8.46 15.13 6.33
C VAL A 51 7.60 15.79 5.28
N VAL A 52 7.11 16.96 5.61
CA VAL A 52 6.47 17.88 4.64
C VAL A 52 7.49 18.93 4.23
N LEU A 53 7.70 19.07 2.93
CA LEU A 53 8.61 20.05 2.34
C LEU A 53 7.80 21.07 1.55
N ASP A 54 8.14 22.36 1.72
CA ASP A 54 7.55 23.45 0.95
C ASP A 54 8.35 23.64 -0.35
N VAL A 55 7.86 23.02 -1.43
CA VAL A 55 8.49 23.04 -2.75
C VAL A 55 7.42 22.96 -3.84
N GLU A 56 7.58 23.76 -4.88
CA GLU A 56 6.74 23.68 -6.07
C GLU A 56 7.31 22.69 -7.06
N LEU A 57 6.49 21.72 -7.46
CA LEU A 57 6.85 20.67 -8.41
C LEU A 57 5.75 20.52 -9.46
N GLU A 58 6.15 20.14 -10.67
CA GLU A 58 5.20 19.80 -11.71
C GLU A 58 4.38 18.56 -11.32
N PRO A 59 3.09 18.53 -11.68
CA PRO A 59 2.23 17.37 -11.41
C PRO A 59 2.74 16.09 -12.07
N GLY A 60 2.36 14.95 -11.51
CA GLY A 60 2.76 13.64 -11.98
C GLY A 60 3.96 13.07 -11.20
N TRP A 61 4.64 12.12 -11.82
CA TRP A 61 5.78 11.46 -11.19
C TRP A 61 7.04 12.31 -11.30
N GLN A 62 7.63 12.62 -10.15
CA GLN A 62 8.87 13.36 -9.97
C GLN A 62 9.87 12.48 -9.21
N THR A 63 11.11 12.94 -9.08
CA THR A 63 12.15 12.21 -8.33
C THR A 63 12.79 13.11 -7.27
N ALA A 64 13.15 12.51 -6.15
CA ALA A 64 14.03 13.10 -5.17
C ALA A 64 15.31 12.29 -5.06
N THR A 65 16.44 12.96 -4.84
CA THR A 65 17.72 12.32 -4.56
C THR A 65 18.01 12.43 -3.05
N LEU A 66 18.41 11.31 -2.46
CA LEU A 66 18.69 11.19 -1.04
C LEU A 66 20.15 10.85 -0.82
N HIS A 67 20.87 11.66 -0.06
CA HIS A 67 22.23 11.38 0.36
C HIS A 67 22.27 11.16 1.88
N VAL A 68 22.73 10.00 2.29
CA VAL A 68 22.94 9.69 3.70
C VAL A 68 24.40 10.02 4.05
N GLY A 69 24.59 10.79 5.10
CA GLY A 69 25.94 11.21 5.52
C GLY A 69 26.90 10.03 5.71
N GLY A 70 28.09 10.13 5.12
CA GLY A 70 29.13 9.09 5.16
C GLY A 70 28.97 7.97 4.13
N GLN A 71 28.00 8.03 3.23
CA GLN A 71 27.85 7.11 2.08
C GLN A 71 28.22 7.82 0.77
N GLU A 72 28.94 7.12 -0.11
CA GLU A 72 29.27 7.64 -1.46
C GLU A 72 28.10 7.52 -2.42
N GLU A 73 27.19 6.56 -2.18
CA GLU A 73 26.04 6.30 -3.01
C GLU A 73 24.84 7.16 -2.59
N HIS A 74 24.08 7.59 -3.57
CA HIS A 74 22.80 8.26 -3.37
C HIS A 74 21.64 7.32 -3.75
N ALA A 75 20.51 7.48 -3.07
CA ALA A 75 19.27 6.82 -3.42
C ALA A 75 18.38 7.77 -4.21
N VAL A 76 17.63 7.22 -5.16
CA VAL A 76 16.60 7.96 -5.89
C VAL A 76 15.24 7.44 -5.42
N MET A 77 14.33 8.35 -5.10
CA MET A 77 12.98 8.07 -4.67
C MET A 77 11.98 8.70 -5.64
N ASP A 78 11.01 7.91 -6.10
CA ASP A 78 9.90 8.44 -6.88
C ASP A 78 8.88 9.12 -5.97
N LEU A 79 8.40 10.29 -6.39
CA LEU A 79 7.38 11.10 -5.75
C LEU A 79 6.20 11.28 -6.70
N TYR A 80 4.99 11.14 -6.21
CA TYR A 80 3.80 11.48 -6.98
C TYR A 80 3.23 12.81 -6.52
N ILE A 81 3.20 13.77 -7.42
CA ILE A 81 2.61 15.09 -7.21
C ILE A 81 1.20 15.07 -7.78
N CYS A 82 0.22 15.27 -6.90
CA CYS A 82 -1.18 15.23 -7.28
C CYS A 82 -1.51 16.31 -8.29
N GLU A 83 -2.24 15.96 -9.34
CA GLU A 83 -2.71 16.91 -10.36
C GLU A 83 -3.66 17.95 -9.74
N PRO A 84 -3.48 19.25 -10.03
CA PRO A 84 -4.42 20.27 -9.64
C PRO A 84 -5.82 19.97 -10.19
N GLY A 85 -6.81 20.06 -9.32
CA GLY A 85 -8.21 19.80 -9.68
C GLY A 85 -8.60 18.32 -9.76
N ALA A 86 -7.74 17.38 -9.32
CA ALA A 86 -8.15 16.00 -9.05
C ALA A 86 -9.29 15.98 -8.03
N ARG A 87 -10.36 15.25 -8.32
CA ARG A 87 -11.56 15.16 -7.46
C ARG A 87 -11.80 13.77 -6.91
N ILE A 88 -11.19 12.77 -7.54
CA ILE A 88 -11.31 11.37 -7.15
C ILE A 88 -9.90 10.83 -6.93
N GLY A 89 -9.73 9.99 -5.93
CA GLY A 89 -8.51 9.25 -5.66
C GLY A 89 -8.85 7.79 -5.33
N LEU A 90 -7.87 6.92 -5.47
CA LEU A 90 -7.98 5.49 -5.20
C LEU A 90 -7.04 5.11 -4.06
N VAL A 91 -7.57 4.50 -3.02
CA VAL A 91 -6.80 3.84 -1.95
C VAL A 91 -7.12 2.35 -1.99
N SER A 92 -6.13 1.51 -2.21
CA SER A 92 -6.29 0.06 -2.18
C SER A 92 -5.43 -0.54 -1.09
N ASP A 93 -6.03 -1.40 -0.27
CA ASP A 93 -5.27 -2.35 0.54
C ASP A 93 -4.50 -3.32 -0.36
N ILE A 94 -3.46 -3.96 0.19
CA ILE A 94 -2.59 -4.90 -0.53
C ILE A 94 -2.88 -6.34 -0.11
N ASP A 95 -2.89 -6.60 1.19
CA ASP A 95 -2.93 -7.95 1.75
C ASP A 95 -4.33 -8.54 1.62
N ASP A 96 -4.45 -9.72 0.99
CA ASP A 96 -5.73 -10.35 0.65
C ASP A 96 -6.66 -9.52 -0.26
N THR A 97 -6.27 -8.29 -0.62
CA THR A 97 -6.95 -7.46 -1.63
C THR A 97 -6.25 -7.56 -2.99
N VAL A 98 -5.00 -7.11 -3.07
CA VAL A 98 -4.17 -7.13 -4.28
C VAL A 98 -3.44 -8.47 -4.43
N VAL A 99 -2.93 -9.00 -3.34
CA VAL A 99 -2.17 -10.25 -3.25
C VAL A 99 -2.97 -11.28 -2.45
N VAL A 100 -3.14 -12.49 -2.98
CA VAL A 100 -3.70 -13.60 -2.20
C VAL A 100 -2.68 -14.06 -1.17
N THR A 101 -2.98 -13.85 0.11
CA THR A 101 -2.14 -14.28 1.22
C THR A 101 -2.62 -15.64 1.72
N SER A 102 -2.06 -16.73 1.20
CA SER A 102 -2.43 -18.10 1.58
C SER A 102 -1.76 -18.59 2.88
N LEU A 103 -1.38 -17.68 3.79
CA LEU A 103 -0.64 -18.01 5.01
C LEU A 103 -1.50 -17.85 6.27
N PRO A 104 -1.48 -18.84 7.19
CA PRO A 104 -2.11 -18.68 8.50
C PRO A 104 -1.50 -17.49 9.27
N ARG A 105 -2.33 -16.70 9.94
CA ARG A 105 -1.92 -15.54 10.76
C ARG A 105 -0.73 -15.78 11.72
N PRO A 106 -0.56 -16.96 12.37
CA PRO A 106 0.63 -17.21 13.20
C PRO A 106 1.94 -17.20 12.41
N LEU A 107 1.87 -17.39 11.09
CA LEU A 107 3.00 -17.38 10.17
C LEU A 107 3.20 -16.01 9.48
N LEU A 108 2.51 -14.97 9.89
CA LEU A 108 2.80 -13.59 9.45
C LEU A 108 4.22 -13.13 9.84
N ALA A 109 4.86 -13.78 10.83
CA ALA A 109 6.32 -13.68 10.97
C ALA A 109 7.07 -14.27 9.76
N ALA A 110 6.45 -15.18 9.01
CA ALA A 110 6.90 -15.68 7.72
C ALA A 110 6.45 -14.80 6.54
N TRP A 111 5.64 -13.76 6.77
CA TRP A 111 5.34 -12.73 5.77
C TRP A 111 6.64 -12.20 5.15
N ASN A 112 7.63 -11.99 5.95
CA ASN A 112 8.95 -11.59 5.51
C ASN A 112 9.63 -12.64 4.62
N SER A 113 9.43 -13.94 4.90
CA SER A 113 9.92 -15.02 4.04
C SER A 113 9.06 -15.16 2.78
N PHE A 114 7.76 -14.91 2.89
CA PHE A 114 6.82 -14.90 1.76
C PHE A 114 7.05 -13.69 0.83
N VAL A 115 7.50 -12.56 1.40
CA VAL A 115 7.93 -11.37 0.65
C VAL A 115 9.20 -11.64 -0.16
N ILE A 116 10.04 -12.56 0.26
CA ILE A 116 11.31 -12.91 -0.40
C ILE A 116 11.07 -13.65 -1.71
N ASP A 117 10.02 -14.45 -1.82
CA ASP A 117 9.70 -15.18 -3.05
C ASP A 117 8.64 -14.42 -3.87
N GLU A 118 9.11 -13.51 -4.71
CA GLU A 118 8.27 -12.75 -5.67
C GLU A 118 7.41 -13.65 -6.58
N HIS A 119 7.86 -14.90 -6.82
CA HIS A 119 7.22 -15.83 -7.73
C HIS A 119 6.10 -16.65 -7.04
N ALA A 120 6.09 -16.69 -5.71
CA ALA A 120 5.06 -17.38 -4.93
C ALA A 120 3.80 -16.54 -4.72
N ARG A 121 3.82 -15.26 -5.10
CA ARG A 121 2.69 -14.36 -4.93
C ARG A 121 1.70 -14.50 -6.08
N THR A 122 0.47 -14.76 -5.73
CA THR A 122 -0.64 -14.83 -6.68
C THR A 122 -1.44 -13.53 -6.62
N PRO A 123 -1.59 -12.81 -7.75
CA PRO A 123 -2.47 -11.65 -7.80
C PRO A 123 -3.92 -12.10 -7.62
N THR A 124 -4.70 -11.28 -6.95
CA THR A 124 -6.14 -11.52 -6.83
C THR A 124 -6.80 -11.37 -8.19
N PRO A 125 -7.59 -12.37 -8.65
CA PRO A 125 -8.23 -12.31 -9.96
C PRO A 125 -9.06 -11.04 -10.15
N GLY A 126 -8.89 -10.37 -11.29
CA GLY A 126 -9.69 -9.23 -11.70
C GLY A 126 -9.40 -7.91 -10.97
N ILE A 127 -8.73 -7.90 -9.81
CA ILE A 127 -8.49 -6.67 -9.03
C ILE A 127 -7.60 -5.69 -9.83
N ALA A 128 -6.55 -6.15 -10.51
CA ALA A 128 -5.73 -5.28 -11.33
C ALA A 128 -6.56 -4.57 -12.43
N VAL A 129 -7.51 -5.28 -13.03
CA VAL A 129 -8.43 -4.72 -14.05
C VAL A 129 -9.36 -3.70 -13.40
N LEU A 130 -9.92 -4.01 -12.23
CA LEU A 130 -10.80 -3.10 -11.50
C LEU A 130 -10.07 -1.79 -11.15
N LEU A 131 -8.90 -1.88 -10.50
CA LEU A 131 -8.14 -0.70 -10.08
C LEU A 131 -7.71 0.14 -11.30
N ARG A 132 -7.30 -0.52 -12.40
CA ARG A 132 -6.95 0.18 -13.63
C ARG A 132 -8.16 0.92 -14.23
N ARG A 133 -9.33 0.29 -14.31
CA ARG A 133 -10.54 0.94 -14.79
C ARG A 133 -10.94 2.14 -13.95
N ILE A 134 -10.83 2.04 -12.62
CA ILE A 134 -11.08 3.18 -11.73
C ILE A 134 -10.08 4.31 -12.03
N ALA A 135 -8.79 4.00 -12.18
CA ALA A 135 -7.77 5.00 -12.49
C ALA A 135 -7.95 5.61 -13.91
N GLU A 136 -8.50 4.85 -14.86
CA GLU A 136 -8.79 5.33 -16.22
C GLU A 136 -10.03 6.24 -16.30
N LEU A 137 -11.00 6.08 -15.38
CA LEU A 137 -12.18 6.95 -15.30
C LEU A 137 -11.82 8.38 -14.89
N GLU A 138 -10.79 8.53 -14.09
CA GLU A 138 -10.27 9.82 -13.67
C GLU A 138 -8.73 9.82 -13.81
N PRO A 139 -8.20 10.22 -14.99
CA PRO A 139 -6.76 10.16 -15.27
C PRO A 139 -5.88 10.97 -14.31
N LYS A 140 -6.49 11.93 -13.59
CA LYS A 140 -5.80 12.73 -12.56
C LYS A 140 -5.87 12.12 -11.17
N ALA A 141 -6.58 11.00 -11.00
CA ALA A 141 -6.76 10.36 -9.72
C ALA A 141 -5.41 9.86 -9.17
N PRO A 142 -5.00 10.29 -7.98
CA PRO A 142 -3.89 9.65 -7.29
C PRO A 142 -4.28 8.22 -6.91
N VAL A 143 -3.33 7.30 -7.15
CA VAL A 143 -3.46 5.90 -6.75
C VAL A 143 -2.52 5.63 -5.59
N LEU A 144 -3.05 5.11 -4.48
CA LEU A 144 -2.31 4.82 -3.28
C LEU A 144 -2.54 3.37 -2.85
N TYR A 145 -1.48 2.72 -2.40
CA TYR A 145 -1.53 1.36 -1.85
C TYR A 145 -1.20 1.42 -0.36
N LEU A 146 -2.17 1.10 0.46
CA LEU A 146 -2.09 1.18 1.91
C LEU A 146 -1.95 -0.23 2.50
N SER A 147 -0.83 -0.54 3.16
CA SER A 147 -0.58 -1.85 3.74
C SER A 147 0.02 -1.75 5.14
N THR A 148 -0.22 -2.76 5.93
CA THR A 148 0.44 -2.97 7.23
C THR A 148 1.87 -3.52 7.10
N GLY A 149 2.32 -3.82 5.89
CA GLY A 149 3.69 -4.23 5.58
C GLY A 149 4.72 -3.14 5.87
N ALA A 150 5.93 -3.53 6.21
CA ALA A 150 7.01 -2.59 6.51
C ALA A 150 7.74 -2.12 5.25
N TRP A 151 8.40 -0.95 5.32
CA TRP A 151 9.10 -0.33 4.19
C TRP A 151 10.19 -1.19 3.54
N ASN A 152 10.75 -2.18 4.26
CA ASN A 152 11.73 -3.12 3.70
C ASN A 152 11.17 -3.98 2.54
N VAL A 153 9.85 -4.07 2.39
CA VAL A 153 9.19 -4.83 1.31
C VAL A 153 8.78 -3.97 0.12
N ALA A 154 8.96 -2.65 0.19
CA ALA A 154 8.50 -1.68 -0.81
C ALA A 154 8.95 -2.04 -2.24
N GLN A 155 10.23 -2.31 -2.46
CA GLN A 155 10.76 -2.67 -3.77
C GLN A 155 10.13 -3.94 -4.34
N THR A 156 9.88 -4.93 -3.49
CA THR A 156 9.25 -6.19 -3.90
C THR A 156 7.79 -5.98 -4.27
N LEU A 157 7.07 -5.16 -3.50
CA LEU A 157 5.69 -4.78 -3.80
C LEU A 157 5.60 -3.99 -5.11
N THR A 158 6.46 -3.00 -5.32
CA THR A 158 6.49 -2.21 -6.56
C THR A 158 6.72 -3.10 -7.78
N ARG A 159 7.67 -4.05 -7.70
CA ARG A 159 7.89 -5.02 -8.79
C ARG A 159 6.71 -5.95 -9.01
N PHE A 160 6.07 -6.42 -7.93
CA PHE A 160 4.87 -7.24 -8.02
C PHE A 160 3.71 -6.50 -8.70
N LEU A 161 3.42 -5.27 -8.27
CA LEU A 161 2.37 -4.43 -8.85
C LEU A 161 2.62 -4.20 -10.36
N GLY A 162 3.85 -3.82 -10.73
CA GLY A 162 4.20 -3.59 -12.12
C GLY A 162 4.08 -4.84 -13.00
N ARG A 163 4.55 -6.01 -12.52
CA ARG A 163 4.45 -7.28 -13.27
C ARG A 163 3.02 -7.76 -13.48
N ASN A 164 2.13 -7.45 -12.54
CA ASN A 164 0.73 -7.88 -12.60
C ASN A 164 -0.18 -6.78 -13.14
N LEU A 165 0.39 -5.75 -13.77
CA LEU A 165 -0.32 -4.69 -14.47
C LEU A 165 -1.27 -3.88 -13.58
N TYR A 166 -0.98 -3.75 -12.30
CA TYR A 166 -1.67 -2.80 -11.43
C TYR A 166 -1.32 -1.36 -11.82
N PRO A 167 -2.23 -0.39 -11.63
CA PRO A 167 -1.90 1.01 -11.90
C PRO A 167 -0.71 1.47 -11.03
N LEU A 168 0.11 2.37 -11.57
CA LEU A 168 1.18 2.99 -10.79
C LEU A 168 0.59 3.76 -9.63
N GLY A 169 1.19 3.63 -8.44
CA GLY A 169 0.71 4.29 -7.25
C GLY A 169 1.76 4.34 -6.15
N ALA A 170 1.61 5.31 -5.25
CA ALA A 170 2.50 5.45 -4.09
C ALA A 170 2.14 4.40 -3.02
N LEU A 171 3.16 3.96 -2.29
CA LEU A 171 3.02 2.98 -1.20
C LEU A 171 2.94 3.71 0.16
N LEU A 172 1.95 3.38 0.97
CA LEU A 172 1.81 3.80 2.35
C LEU A 172 2.04 2.59 3.27
N LEU A 173 3.28 2.41 3.70
CA LEU A 173 3.74 1.26 4.47
C LEU A 173 4.07 1.66 5.91
N THR A 174 4.21 0.67 6.79
CA THR A 174 4.55 0.92 8.19
C THR A 174 6.05 1.04 8.40
N SER A 175 6.44 1.81 9.42
CA SER A 175 7.83 1.87 9.89
C SER A 175 8.20 0.71 10.82
N TRP A 176 7.27 -0.18 11.15
CA TRP A 176 7.41 -1.18 12.22
C TRP A 176 7.85 -2.54 11.68
N GLY A 177 8.87 -3.11 12.29
CA GLY A 177 9.19 -4.53 12.15
C GLY A 177 8.23 -5.41 12.99
N PRO A 178 8.16 -6.73 12.73
CA PRO A 178 7.21 -7.65 13.37
C PRO A 178 7.55 -7.88 14.84
N THR A 179 6.76 -7.32 15.75
CA THR A 179 6.66 -7.77 17.14
C THR A 179 5.24 -8.28 17.38
N ARG A 180 5.10 -9.54 17.81
CA ARG A 180 3.85 -10.33 17.80
C ARG A 180 2.61 -9.63 18.37
N ASP A 181 2.73 -8.91 19.49
CA ASP A 181 1.57 -8.37 20.22
C ASP A 181 1.20 -6.93 19.84
N ARG A 182 2.11 -6.18 19.21
CA ARG A 182 1.87 -4.81 18.77
C ARG A 182 1.41 -4.71 17.32
N TRP A 183 1.67 -5.72 16.50
CA TRP A 183 1.37 -5.73 15.07
C TRP A 183 -0.08 -5.43 14.73
N PHE A 184 -1.02 -6.13 15.35
CA PHE A 184 -2.43 -6.01 14.96
C PHE A 184 -3.04 -4.65 15.32
N ARG A 185 -2.81 -4.15 16.53
CA ARG A 185 -3.31 -2.84 16.95
C ARG A 185 -2.62 -1.71 16.20
N SER A 186 -1.32 -1.83 15.96
CA SER A 186 -0.54 -0.83 15.22
C SER A 186 -0.86 -0.82 13.73
N GLY A 187 -1.21 -1.97 13.12
CA GLY A 187 -1.60 -2.05 11.71
C GLY A 187 -2.93 -1.36 11.42
N GLN A 188 -3.95 -1.61 12.25
CA GLN A 188 -5.23 -0.92 12.15
C GLN A 188 -5.08 0.59 12.39
N GLU A 189 -4.31 0.95 13.40
CA GLU A 189 -4.04 2.35 13.71
C GLU A 189 -3.29 3.03 12.58
N HIS A 190 -2.32 2.35 11.95
CA HIS A 190 -1.65 2.87 10.76
C HIS A 190 -2.64 3.19 9.64
N LYS A 191 -3.57 2.26 9.32
CA LYS A 191 -4.59 2.50 8.29
C LYS A 191 -5.47 3.70 8.65
N ARG A 192 -5.92 3.81 9.91
CA ARG A 192 -6.71 4.95 10.38
C ARG A 192 -5.95 6.26 10.23
N VAL A 193 -4.73 6.32 10.73
CA VAL A 193 -3.87 7.52 10.66
C VAL A 193 -3.62 7.94 9.22
N GLN A 194 -3.32 7.00 8.31
CA GLN A 194 -3.08 7.35 6.92
C GLN A 194 -4.35 7.86 6.23
N LEU A 195 -5.51 7.29 6.48
CA LEU A 195 -6.78 7.79 5.92
C LEU A 195 -7.10 9.20 6.44
N GLU A 196 -6.93 9.48 7.74
CA GLU A 196 -7.08 10.83 8.29
C GLU A 196 -6.14 11.82 7.62
N ARG A 197 -4.86 11.44 7.49
CA ARG A 197 -3.86 12.25 6.81
C ARG A 197 -4.24 12.56 5.36
N LEU A 198 -4.81 11.60 4.64
CA LEU A 198 -5.29 11.80 3.27
C LEU A 198 -6.47 12.79 3.23
N ALA A 199 -7.40 12.70 4.18
CA ALA A 199 -8.52 13.65 4.26
C ALA A 199 -8.05 15.08 4.53
N GLU A 200 -7.00 15.26 5.34
CA GLU A 200 -6.41 16.56 5.67
C GLU A 200 -5.57 17.13 4.52
N GLN A 201 -4.69 16.30 3.93
CA GLN A 201 -3.74 16.73 2.89
C GLN A 201 -4.40 16.95 1.53
N PHE A 202 -5.50 16.23 1.24
CA PHE A 202 -6.22 16.28 -0.04
C PHE A 202 -7.70 16.67 0.17
N PRO A 203 -7.97 17.89 0.62
CA PRO A 203 -9.33 18.30 1.02
C PRO A 203 -10.34 18.33 -0.12
N ASP A 204 -9.91 18.29 -1.36
CA ASP A 204 -10.78 18.32 -2.56
C ASP A 204 -11.03 16.92 -3.15
N ILE A 205 -10.38 15.88 -2.63
CA ILE A 205 -10.46 14.53 -3.18
C ILE A 205 -11.47 13.68 -2.43
N GLN A 206 -12.32 12.98 -3.17
CA GLN A 206 -13.15 11.87 -2.71
C GLN A 206 -12.46 10.55 -3.02
N TRP A 207 -12.26 9.72 -2.02
CA TRP A 207 -11.54 8.48 -2.14
C TRP A 207 -12.46 7.29 -2.47
N ILE A 208 -12.05 6.46 -3.42
CA ILE A 208 -12.56 5.12 -3.59
C ILE A 208 -11.66 4.21 -2.77
N LEU A 209 -12.24 3.55 -1.76
CA LEU A 209 -11.53 2.68 -0.84
C LEU A 209 -11.74 1.23 -1.24
N VAL A 210 -10.67 0.47 -1.43
CA VAL A 210 -10.71 -0.94 -1.84
C VAL A 210 -9.99 -1.77 -0.79
N GLY A 211 -10.65 -2.79 -0.26
CA GLY A 211 -10.12 -3.67 0.78
C GLY A 211 -10.76 -5.06 0.74
N ASP A 212 -10.53 -5.86 1.78
CA ASP A 212 -11.08 -7.22 1.93
C ASP A 212 -11.89 -7.39 3.22
N ASP A 213 -12.65 -8.50 3.32
CA ASP A 213 -13.48 -8.84 4.48
C ASP A 213 -12.80 -9.78 5.50
N GLY A 214 -11.53 -10.13 5.30
CA GLY A 214 -10.76 -11.01 6.19
C GLY A 214 -9.99 -10.28 7.29
N GLN A 215 -9.91 -8.96 7.20
CA GLN A 215 -9.28 -8.10 8.19
C GLN A 215 -10.28 -7.04 8.68
N HIS A 216 -9.78 -5.89 9.08
CA HIS A 216 -10.62 -4.84 9.66
C HIS A 216 -10.97 -3.72 8.66
N ASP A 217 -10.76 -3.93 7.35
CA ASP A 217 -11.00 -2.89 6.34
C ASP A 217 -12.45 -2.41 6.32
N PRO A 218 -13.48 -3.26 6.39
CA PRO A 218 -14.86 -2.80 6.45
C PRO A 218 -15.14 -1.88 7.63
N GLU A 219 -14.63 -2.22 8.82
CA GLU A 219 -14.75 -1.40 10.03
C GLU A 219 -14.04 -0.05 9.87
N ILE A 220 -12.76 -0.09 9.47
CA ILE A 220 -11.91 1.10 9.33
C ILE A 220 -12.50 2.05 8.29
N TYR A 221 -12.97 1.51 7.16
CA TYR A 221 -13.57 2.31 6.09
C TYR A 221 -14.93 2.86 6.48
N ALA A 222 -15.74 2.10 7.24
CA ALA A 222 -16.99 2.60 7.79
C ALA A 222 -16.76 3.74 8.79
N GLU A 223 -15.82 3.60 9.72
CA GLU A 223 -15.44 4.63 10.66
C GLU A 223 -14.97 5.92 9.96
N PHE A 224 -14.11 5.76 8.95
CA PHE A 224 -13.62 6.88 8.16
C PHE A 224 -14.74 7.56 7.38
N ALA A 225 -15.61 6.79 6.72
CA ALA A 225 -16.75 7.29 5.97
C ALA A 225 -17.79 8.01 6.84
N GLN A 226 -17.98 7.58 8.09
CA GLN A 226 -18.85 8.26 9.06
C GLN A 226 -18.27 9.61 9.51
N ARG A 227 -16.94 9.68 9.71
CA ARG A 227 -16.26 10.92 10.12
C ARG A 227 -16.09 11.90 8.98
N HIS A 228 -15.89 11.40 7.77
CA HIS A 228 -15.59 12.17 6.57
C HIS A 228 -16.49 11.78 5.37
N PRO A 229 -17.82 11.92 5.48
CA PRO A 229 -18.73 11.46 4.42
C PRO A 229 -18.47 12.13 3.06
N ASP A 230 -18.02 13.37 3.07
CA ASP A 230 -17.68 14.13 1.86
C ASP A 230 -16.32 13.73 1.25
N ARG A 231 -15.57 12.86 1.91
CA ARG A 231 -14.25 12.38 1.46
C ARG A 231 -14.28 10.97 0.91
N VAL A 232 -15.41 10.29 0.93
CA VAL A 232 -15.54 8.91 0.42
C VAL A 232 -16.52 8.87 -0.74
N LYS A 233 -16.04 8.46 -1.90
CA LYS A 233 -16.84 8.30 -3.12
C LYS A 233 -17.55 6.96 -3.14
N ALA A 234 -16.85 5.89 -2.79
CA ALA A 234 -17.35 4.53 -2.75
C ALA A 234 -16.41 3.63 -1.94
N ILE A 235 -16.93 2.50 -1.45
CA ILE A 235 -16.17 1.46 -0.76
C ILE A 235 -16.39 0.14 -1.50
N VAL A 236 -15.29 -0.54 -1.81
CA VAL A 236 -15.28 -1.83 -2.51
C VAL A 236 -14.61 -2.87 -1.62
N ILE A 237 -15.32 -3.93 -1.27
CA ILE A 237 -14.85 -4.99 -0.38
C ILE A 237 -14.78 -6.31 -1.14
N ARG A 238 -13.57 -6.85 -1.23
CA ARG A 238 -13.35 -8.21 -1.69
C ARG A 238 -13.82 -9.18 -0.63
N GLN A 239 -14.71 -10.10 -1.00
CA GLN A 239 -15.18 -11.17 -0.15
C GLN A 239 -14.24 -12.38 -0.26
N LEU A 240 -13.57 -12.73 0.82
CA LEU A 240 -12.70 -13.91 0.88
C LEU A 240 -13.52 -15.20 0.82
N THR A 241 -12.94 -16.25 0.26
CA THR A 241 -13.51 -17.59 0.40
C THR A 241 -13.48 -18.05 1.86
N PRO A 242 -14.30 -19.02 2.28
CA PRO A 242 -14.26 -19.52 3.66
C PRO A 242 -12.88 -19.98 4.12
N SER A 243 -12.11 -20.61 3.22
CA SER A 243 -10.74 -21.05 3.51
C SER A 243 -9.77 -19.85 3.66
N GLN A 244 -9.86 -18.85 2.81
CA GLN A 244 -9.07 -17.63 2.92
C GLN A 244 -9.42 -16.86 4.19
N ALA A 245 -10.70 -16.70 4.49
CA ALA A 245 -11.15 -16.03 5.71
C ALA A 245 -10.64 -16.74 6.97
N LEU A 246 -10.65 -18.08 7.00
CA LEU A 246 -10.08 -18.85 8.12
C LEU A 246 -8.59 -18.58 8.29
N LEU A 247 -7.82 -18.54 7.20
CA LEU A 247 -6.39 -18.22 7.20
C LEU A 247 -6.13 -16.78 7.62
N ALA A 248 -6.97 -15.85 7.18
CA ALA A 248 -6.94 -14.43 7.58
C ALA A 248 -7.36 -14.20 9.05
N GLY A 249 -7.77 -15.26 9.78
CA GLY A 249 -8.12 -15.23 11.21
C GLY A 249 -9.62 -15.06 11.49
N GLY A 250 -10.46 -15.43 10.55
CA GLY A 250 -11.92 -15.36 10.61
C GLY A 250 -12.47 -14.11 9.93
N ARG A 251 -13.79 -14.09 9.73
CA ARG A 251 -14.54 -12.90 9.39
C ARG A 251 -15.08 -12.25 10.66
N ALA A 252 -15.22 -10.93 10.67
CA ALA A 252 -16.08 -10.27 11.63
C ALA A 252 -17.52 -10.81 11.50
N GLU A 253 -18.26 -10.93 12.60
CA GLU A 253 -19.64 -11.49 12.59
C GLU A 253 -20.58 -10.71 11.69
N ASP A 254 -20.38 -9.39 11.54
CA ASP A 254 -21.12 -8.54 10.60
C ASP A 254 -20.16 -7.94 9.56
N THR A 255 -20.06 -8.56 8.40
CA THR A 255 -19.17 -8.14 7.32
C THR A 255 -19.81 -7.15 6.36
N ARG A 256 -21.12 -6.89 6.46
CA ARG A 256 -21.82 -5.93 5.60
C ARG A 256 -22.06 -4.64 6.34
N HIS A 257 -21.20 -3.68 6.07
CA HIS A 257 -21.39 -2.31 6.52
C HIS A 257 -22.19 -1.51 5.52
N SER A 258 -22.85 -0.47 5.99
CA SER A 258 -23.50 0.53 5.17
C SER A 258 -23.24 1.90 5.78
N THR A 259 -23.04 2.88 4.92
CA THR A 259 -22.90 4.28 5.33
C THR A 259 -23.87 5.10 4.48
N PRO A 260 -24.79 5.87 5.08
CA PRO A 260 -25.77 6.64 4.31
C PRO A 260 -25.09 7.53 3.27
N GLY A 261 -25.57 7.43 2.02
CA GLY A 261 -25.05 8.23 0.90
C GLY A 261 -23.75 7.74 0.27
N ILE A 262 -23.12 6.68 0.80
CA ILE A 262 -21.88 6.12 0.24
C ILE A 262 -22.17 4.71 -0.27
N PRO A 263 -21.94 4.42 -1.57
CA PRO A 263 -22.13 3.09 -2.13
C PRO A 263 -21.06 2.11 -1.62
N TRP A 264 -21.53 0.91 -1.24
CA TRP A 264 -20.71 -0.23 -0.88
C TRP A 264 -20.87 -1.33 -1.92
N CYS A 265 -19.76 -1.79 -2.50
CA CYS A 265 -19.75 -2.89 -3.46
C CYS A 265 -19.01 -4.08 -2.84
N TYR A 266 -19.63 -5.26 -2.91
CA TYR A 266 -19.05 -6.51 -2.40
C TYR A 266 -18.92 -7.52 -3.53
N GLY A 267 -17.77 -8.21 -3.59
CA GLY A 267 -17.55 -9.26 -4.58
C GLY A 267 -16.36 -10.15 -4.27
N PRO A 268 -16.35 -11.42 -4.72
CA PRO A 268 -15.27 -12.36 -4.45
C PRO A 268 -13.97 -12.03 -5.20
N ASP A 269 -14.07 -11.21 -6.25
CA ASP A 269 -12.98 -10.84 -7.14
C ASP A 269 -13.21 -9.43 -7.73
N GLY A 270 -12.31 -8.97 -8.58
CA GLY A 270 -12.44 -7.66 -9.22
C GLY A 270 -13.45 -7.60 -10.38
N ALA A 271 -14.00 -8.73 -10.85
CA ALA A 271 -14.95 -8.75 -11.97
C ALA A 271 -16.37 -8.41 -11.50
N THR A 272 -16.74 -8.84 -10.30
CA THR A 272 -18.08 -8.62 -9.73
C THR A 272 -18.40 -7.13 -9.53
N PRO A 273 -17.54 -6.29 -8.93
CA PRO A 273 -17.78 -4.85 -8.83
C PRO A 273 -17.83 -4.14 -10.18
N VAL A 274 -17.10 -4.63 -11.19
CA VAL A 274 -17.12 -4.05 -12.55
C VAL A 274 -18.51 -4.16 -13.19
N SER A 275 -19.29 -5.18 -12.88
CA SER A 275 -20.66 -5.31 -13.38
C SER A 275 -21.65 -4.30 -12.79
N TYR A 276 -21.30 -3.65 -11.67
CA TYR A 276 -22.08 -2.61 -11.01
C TYR A 276 -21.64 -1.18 -11.39
N THR A 277 -20.57 -1.00 -12.17
CA THR A 277 -20.10 0.34 -12.60
C THR A 277 -20.92 0.96 -13.73
N HIS A 278 -22.15 0.52 -13.95
CA HIS A 278 -23.13 1.21 -14.77
C HIS A 278 -24.00 2.19 -13.95
N LEU A 279 -23.48 2.68 -12.81
CA LEU A 279 -24.12 3.73 -12.01
C LEU A 279 -23.42 5.06 -12.21
#